data_1d6033749f1a6dad98c51b27a02d899a
#
_entry.id   1d6033749f1a6dad98c51b27a02d899a
#
_cell.length_a   1.000
_cell.length_b   1.000
_cell.length_c   1.000
_cell.angle_alpha   90.00
_cell.angle_beta   90.00
_cell.angle_gamma   90.00
#
_symmetry.space_group_name_H-M   'P 1'
#
loop_
_entity.id
_entity.type
_entity.pdbx_description
1 polymer ?
#
loop_
_entity_poly.entity_id
_entity_poly.type
_entity_poly.pdbx_seq_one_letter_code
_entity_poly.pdbx_strand_id
1 'polypeptide(L)'
;MKCPFCGHLGDKVVDSRESKEGEVIRRRRECLDCGRRFTSYERIDEIPYMVIKKDGTRERFERQKLVAGLLKACEKRPVSVAAVEAVADRVEATVQERPEKEMSTEEVGALVMEELKRLDKVAYVRSASVYRHYRDIGEFMTELKDLFNVKE
;
A
#
# COMPACT_ATOMS: atom_id res chain seq x y z
N MET A 1 11.92 -24.61 18.96
CA MET A 1 10.53 -24.49 18.40
C MET A 1 9.75 -25.74 18.82
N LYS A 2 8.46 -25.58 19.16
CA LYS A 2 7.64 -26.70 19.63
C LYS A 2 7.49 -27.80 18.58
N CYS A 3 7.85 -29.02 18.91
CA CYS A 3 7.72 -30.17 18.02
C CYS A 3 6.25 -30.44 17.70
N PRO A 4 5.85 -30.55 16.44
CA PRO A 4 4.44 -30.79 16.04
C PRO A 4 3.98 -32.23 16.36
N PHE A 5 4.89 -33.15 16.71
CA PHE A 5 4.58 -34.54 16.93
C PHE A 5 4.47 -34.91 18.42
N CYS A 6 5.36 -34.40 19.29
CA CYS A 6 5.38 -34.72 20.71
C CYS A 6 5.22 -33.52 21.65
N GLY A 7 5.24 -32.28 21.09
CA GLY A 7 5.10 -31.08 21.89
C GLY A 7 6.36 -30.63 22.63
N HIS A 8 7.47 -31.37 22.55
CA HIS A 8 8.74 -30.97 23.17
C HIS A 8 9.28 -29.65 22.60
N LEU A 9 9.90 -28.83 23.45
CA LEU A 9 10.34 -27.47 23.05
C LEU A 9 11.78 -27.41 22.50
N GLY A 10 12.58 -28.46 22.77
CA GLY A 10 13.98 -28.54 22.32
C GLY A 10 14.09 -29.15 20.92
N ASP A 11 14.80 -28.45 20.04
CA ASP A 11 15.10 -28.92 18.69
C ASP A 11 16.50 -28.45 18.27
N LYS A 12 17.06 -29.10 17.26
CA LYS A 12 18.27 -28.67 16.56
C LYS A 12 18.00 -28.46 15.08
N VAL A 13 18.63 -27.48 14.45
CA VAL A 13 18.60 -27.25 13.01
C VAL A 13 19.58 -28.19 12.33
N VAL A 14 19.11 -29.03 11.42
CA VAL A 14 19.92 -29.99 10.67
C VAL A 14 20.26 -29.55 9.25
N ASP A 15 19.44 -28.65 8.66
CA ASP A 15 19.66 -28.06 7.33
C ASP A 15 19.01 -26.68 7.28
N SER A 16 19.64 -25.75 6.57
CA SER A 16 19.14 -24.39 6.37
C SER A 16 19.40 -23.97 4.92
N ARG A 17 18.37 -23.47 4.26
CA ARG A 17 18.44 -22.99 2.86
C ARG A 17 17.68 -21.70 2.71
N GLU A 18 18.29 -20.75 2.04
CA GLU A 18 17.64 -19.49 1.64
C GLU A 18 16.90 -19.66 0.31
N SER A 19 15.80 -18.93 0.13
CA SER A 19 15.18 -18.79 -1.17
C SER A 19 16.10 -18.03 -2.12
N LYS A 20 15.88 -18.15 -3.43
CA LYS A 20 16.70 -17.45 -4.45
C LYS A 20 16.70 -15.93 -4.29
N GLU A 21 15.65 -15.37 -3.69
CA GLU A 21 15.45 -13.94 -3.46
C GLU A 21 15.90 -13.49 -2.07
N GLY A 22 16.34 -14.42 -1.20
CA GLY A 22 16.80 -14.12 0.16
C GLY A 22 15.69 -13.78 1.17
N GLU A 23 14.42 -13.81 0.75
CA GLU A 23 13.27 -13.37 1.57
C GLU A 23 12.79 -14.40 2.57
N VAL A 24 13.11 -15.68 2.34
CA VAL A 24 12.63 -16.81 3.15
C VAL A 24 13.78 -17.75 3.46
N ILE A 25 13.94 -18.10 4.73
CA ILE A 25 14.86 -19.14 5.17
C ILE A 25 14.03 -20.38 5.53
N ARG A 26 14.30 -21.49 4.82
CA ARG A 26 13.74 -22.80 5.12
C ARG A 26 14.70 -23.53 6.08
N ARG A 27 14.24 -23.92 7.27
CA ARG A 27 15.03 -24.70 8.22
C ARG A 27 14.42 -26.07 8.42
N ARG A 28 15.23 -27.12 8.26
CA ARG A 28 14.89 -28.48 8.64
C ARG A 28 15.36 -28.71 10.07
N ARG A 29 14.44 -29.06 10.97
CA ARG A 29 14.67 -29.22 12.38
C ARG A 29 14.46 -30.68 12.80
N GLU A 30 15.18 -31.11 13.83
CA GLU A 30 15.05 -32.42 14.44
C GLU A 30 14.75 -32.24 15.93
N CYS A 31 13.66 -32.85 16.40
CA CYS A 31 13.29 -32.83 17.82
C CYS A 31 14.31 -33.58 18.66
N LEU A 32 14.74 -32.98 19.77
CA LEU A 32 15.70 -33.61 20.69
C LEU A 32 15.12 -34.75 21.50
N ASP A 33 13.79 -34.83 21.60
CA ASP A 33 13.09 -35.89 22.37
C ASP A 33 12.66 -37.04 21.45
N CYS A 34 11.77 -36.83 20.49
CA CYS A 34 11.23 -37.86 19.63
C CYS A 34 12.05 -38.15 18.36
N GLY A 35 13.09 -37.40 18.07
CA GLY A 35 13.97 -37.54 16.90
C GLY A 35 13.32 -37.27 15.55
N ARG A 36 12.02 -36.95 15.50
CA ARG A 36 11.32 -36.65 14.26
C ARG A 36 11.74 -35.29 13.69
N ARG A 37 11.73 -35.24 12.35
CA ARG A 37 12.10 -34.03 11.62
C ARG A 37 10.87 -33.27 11.15
N PHE A 38 10.94 -31.94 11.27
CA PHE A 38 9.92 -31.03 10.78
C PHE A 38 10.59 -29.81 10.11
N THR A 39 9.83 -29.09 9.32
CA THR A 39 10.33 -27.92 8.59
C THR A 39 9.67 -26.66 9.14
N SER A 40 10.47 -25.61 9.34
CA SER A 40 10.00 -24.27 9.63
C SER A 40 10.47 -23.31 8.55
N TYR A 41 9.74 -22.22 8.40
CA TYR A 41 10.09 -21.11 7.53
C TYR A 41 10.22 -19.84 8.35
N GLU A 42 11.32 -19.12 8.15
CA GLU A 42 11.49 -17.78 8.68
C GLU A 42 11.26 -16.78 7.55
N ARG A 43 10.46 -15.78 7.81
CA ARG A 43 10.20 -14.65 6.92
C ARG A 43 10.31 -13.37 7.73
N ILE A 44 10.69 -12.29 7.06
CA ILE A 44 10.58 -10.96 7.66
C ILE A 44 9.09 -10.67 7.85
N ASP A 45 8.72 -10.33 9.07
CA ASP A 45 7.35 -9.91 9.36
C ASP A 45 7.17 -8.47 8.87
N GLU A 46 6.53 -8.32 7.73
CA GLU A 46 6.19 -7.02 7.18
C GLU A 46 5.03 -6.44 7.97
N ILE A 47 5.30 -5.43 8.78
CA ILE A 47 4.24 -4.66 9.44
C ILE A 47 3.46 -3.92 8.36
N PRO A 48 2.17 -4.22 8.18
CA PRO A 48 1.38 -3.60 7.13
C PRO A 48 1.22 -2.10 7.39
N TYR A 49 1.28 -1.31 6.33
CA TYR A 49 0.90 0.10 6.39
C TYR A 49 -0.61 0.21 6.49
N MET A 50 -1.09 1.10 7.37
CA MET A 50 -2.50 1.26 7.67
C MET A 50 -3.01 2.60 7.15
N VAL A 51 -4.26 2.60 6.72
CA VAL A 51 -5.00 3.81 6.37
C VAL A 51 -6.08 4.03 7.42
N ILE A 52 -6.09 5.23 8.00
CA ILE A 52 -7.08 5.64 9.01
C ILE A 52 -8.24 6.28 8.26
N LYS A 53 -9.42 5.69 8.38
CA LYS A 53 -10.66 6.22 7.80
C LYS A 53 -11.24 7.36 8.63
N LYS A 54 -12.18 8.12 8.05
CA LYS A 54 -12.85 9.25 8.71
C LYS A 54 -13.57 8.86 10.01
N ASP A 55 -14.06 7.64 10.10
CA ASP A 55 -14.69 7.07 11.30
C ASP A 55 -13.68 6.57 12.35
N GLY A 56 -12.38 6.74 12.10
CA GLY A 56 -11.30 6.29 12.97
C GLY A 56 -10.91 4.82 12.79
N THR A 57 -11.60 4.06 11.93
CA THR A 57 -11.23 2.68 11.64
C THR A 57 -9.93 2.61 10.84
N ARG A 58 -9.17 1.53 11.07
CA ARG A 58 -7.90 1.28 10.40
C ARG A 58 -8.07 0.14 9.41
N GLU A 59 -7.71 0.39 8.16
CA GLU A 59 -7.63 -0.62 7.12
C GLU A 59 -6.20 -0.74 6.60
N ARG A 60 -5.84 -1.93 6.15
CA ARG A 60 -4.56 -2.13 5.46
C ARG A 60 -4.52 -1.29 4.18
N PHE A 61 -3.39 -0.62 3.92
CA PHE A 61 -3.16 0.04 2.63
C PHE A 61 -3.13 -1.02 1.53
N GLU A 62 -3.97 -0.87 0.52
CA GLU A 62 -4.05 -1.77 -0.63
C GLU A 62 -3.77 -0.99 -1.91
N ARG A 63 -2.58 -1.21 -2.49
CA ARG A 63 -2.17 -0.59 -3.75
C ARG A 63 -3.19 -0.80 -4.87
N GLN A 64 -3.81 -1.98 -4.92
CA GLN A 64 -4.82 -2.30 -5.95
C GLN A 64 -6.05 -1.41 -5.88
N LYS A 65 -6.50 -1.04 -4.67
CA LYS A 65 -7.61 -0.07 -4.50
C LYS A 65 -7.23 1.31 -5.02
N LEU A 66 -5.99 1.73 -4.78
CA LEU A 66 -5.46 2.99 -5.29
C LEU A 66 -5.42 3.01 -6.82
N VAL A 67 -4.85 1.98 -7.43
CA VAL A 67 -4.78 1.85 -8.90
C VAL A 67 -6.17 1.82 -9.53
N ALA A 68 -7.11 1.07 -8.96
CA ALA A 68 -8.50 1.03 -9.46
C ALA A 68 -9.17 2.41 -9.41
N GLY A 69 -8.96 3.18 -8.34
CA GLY A 69 -9.46 4.55 -8.21
C GLY A 69 -8.85 5.50 -9.27
N LEU A 70 -7.55 5.41 -9.48
CA LEU A 70 -6.83 6.19 -10.49
C LEU A 70 -7.30 5.86 -11.91
N LEU A 71 -7.45 4.57 -12.25
CA LEU A 71 -7.96 4.13 -13.55
C LEU A 71 -9.37 4.66 -13.82
N LYS A 72 -10.24 4.63 -12.79
CA LYS A 72 -11.60 5.19 -12.90
C LYS A 72 -11.57 6.71 -13.15
N ALA A 73 -10.69 7.44 -12.49
CA ALA A 73 -10.53 8.87 -12.69
C ALA A 73 -10.03 9.20 -14.12
N CYS A 74 -9.14 8.37 -14.65
CA CYS A 74 -8.52 8.51 -15.97
C CYS A 74 -9.33 7.85 -17.11
N GLU A 75 -10.53 7.34 -16.84
CA GLU A 75 -11.36 6.68 -17.83
C GLU A 75 -11.64 7.62 -19.03
N LYS A 76 -11.42 7.12 -20.27
CA LYS A 76 -11.54 7.87 -21.53
C LYS A 76 -10.61 9.09 -21.61
N ARG A 77 -9.52 9.10 -20.86
CA ARG A 77 -8.47 10.10 -20.98
C ARG A 77 -7.23 9.50 -21.65
N PRO A 78 -6.40 10.31 -22.35
CA PRO A 78 -5.18 9.85 -23.01
C PRO A 78 -4.06 9.62 -21.98
N VAL A 79 -4.34 8.83 -20.94
CA VAL A 79 -3.41 8.48 -19.86
C VAL A 79 -3.12 6.99 -19.96
N SER A 80 -1.85 6.63 -20.06
CA SER A 80 -1.43 5.23 -20.14
C SER A 80 -1.56 4.53 -18.79
N VAL A 81 -1.75 3.22 -18.81
CA VAL A 81 -1.72 2.39 -17.59
C VAL A 81 -0.37 2.54 -16.87
N ALA A 82 0.73 2.61 -17.62
CA ALA A 82 2.06 2.83 -17.04
C ALA A 82 2.17 4.16 -16.27
N ALA A 83 1.52 5.24 -16.75
CA ALA A 83 1.49 6.52 -16.04
C ALA A 83 0.67 6.43 -14.74
N VAL A 84 -0.45 5.69 -14.76
CA VAL A 84 -1.26 5.40 -13.56
C VAL A 84 -0.47 4.59 -12.54
N GLU A 85 0.23 3.56 -12.98
CA GLU A 85 1.08 2.74 -12.11
C GLU A 85 2.21 3.56 -11.49
N ALA A 86 2.84 4.46 -12.25
CA ALA A 86 3.88 5.35 -11.74
C ALA A 86 3.36 6.32 -10.66
N VAL A 87 2.11 6.79 -10.78
CA VAL A 87 1.45 7.58 -9.73
C VAL A 87 1.25 6.73 -8.48
N ALA A 88 0.73 5.51 -8.65
CA ALA A 88 0.51 4.60 -7.53
C ALA A 88 1.81 4.28 -6.79
N ASP A 89 2.91 4.06 -7.51
CA ASP A 89 4.23 3.81 -6.94
C ASP A 89 4.73 4.99 -6.09
N ARG A 90 4.57 6.22 -6.55
CA ARG A 90 4.95 7.42 -5.78
C ARG A 90 4.14 7.60 -4.52
N VAL A 91 2.82 7.39 -4.60
CA VAL A 91 1.94 7.46 -3.42
C VAL A 91 2.31 6.37 -2.43
N GLU A 92 2.48 5.14 -2.89
CA GLU A 92 2.89 4.01 -2.05
C GLU A 92 4.23 4.25 -1.36
N ALA A 93 5.24 4.75 -2.09
CA ALA A 93 6.54 5.10 -1.52
C ALA A 93 6.40 6.13 -0.39
N THR A 94 5.57 7.17 -0.58
CA THR A 94 5.33 8.17 0.47
C THR A 94 4.65 7.58 1.70
N VAL A 95 3.71 6.65 1.51
CA VAL A 95 3.07 5.92 2.63
C VAL A 95 4.12 5.07 3.37
N GLN A 96 5.01 4.40 2.64
CA GLN A 96 6.04 3.52 3.19
C GLN A 96 7.14 4.28 3.94
N GLU A 97 7.41 5.52 3.58
CA GLU A 97 8.37 6.39 4.27
C GLU A 97 7.88 6.90 5.64
N ARG A 98 6.61 6.77 5.95
CA ARG A 98 6.06 7.22 7.24
C ARG A 98 6.54 6.33 8.39
N PRO A 99 7.21 6.91 9.41
CA PRO A 99 7.70 6.15 10.57
C PRO A 99 6.58 5.47 11.36
N GLU A 100 5.42 6.12 11.45
CA GLU A 100 4.24 5.64 12.19
C GLU A 100 3.55 4.46 11.49
N LYS A 101 3.88 4.22 10.21
CA LYS A 101 3.22 3.22 9.34
C LYS A 101 1.71 3.38 9.24
N GLU A 102 1.23 4.60 9.46
CA GLU A 102 -0.16 5.00 9.35
C GLU A 102 -0.27 6.31 8.57
N MET A 103 -1.34 6.46 7.79
CA MET A 103 -1.69 7.69 7.09
C MET A 103 -3.22 7.80 7.01
N SER A 104 -3.76 9.01 7.15
CA SER A 104 -5.20 9.20 7.01
C SER A 104 -5.65 9.10 5.56
N THR A 105 -6.93 8.76 5.34
CA THR A 105 -7.53 8.75 4.00
C THR A 105 -7.43 10.12 3.32
N GLU A 106 -7.53 11.20 4.10
CA GLU A 106 -7.41 12.57 3.62
C GLU A 106 -6.00 12.87 3.12
N GLU A 107 -4.97 12.43 3.84
CA GLU A 107 -3.57 12.61 3.43
C GLU A 107 -3.27 11.81 2.15
N VAL A 108 -3.71 10.55 2.08
CA VAL A 108 -3.57 9.73 0.85
C VAL A 108 -4.31 10.40 -0.30
N GLY A 109 -5.52 10.89 -0.07
CA GLY A 109 -6.31 11.64 -1.05
C GLY A 109 -5.60 12.90 -1.54
N ALA A 110 -4.96 13.66 -0.66
CA ALA A 110 -4.20 14.85 -1.01
C ALA A 110 -3.00 14.51 -1.92
N LEU A 111 -2.26 13.45 -1.61
CA LEU A 111 -1.17 12.97 -2.48
C LEU A 111 -1.67 12.57 -3.87
N VAL A 112 -2.75 11.82 -3.93
CA VAL A 112 -3.39 11.41 -5.19
C VAL A 112 -3.82 12.62 -6.00
N MET A 113 -4.43 13.61 -5.35
CA MET A 113 -4.88 14.83 -6.01
C MET A 113 -3.72 15.65 -6.58
N GLU A 114 -2.60 15.72 -5.87
CA GLU A 114 -1.41 16.44 -6.35
C GLU A 114 -0.80 15.76 -7.59
N GLU A 115 -0.74 14.45 -7.60
CA GLU A 115 -0.28 13.66 -8.74
C GLU A 115 -1.23 13.77 -9.94
N LEU A 116 -2.54 13.69 -9.72
CA LEU A 116 -3.54 13.84 -10.79
C LEU A 116 -3.54 15.25 -11.41
N LYS A 117 -3.30 16.28 -10.62
CA LYS A 117 -3.19 17.66 -11.10
C LYS A 117 -2.10 17.82 -12.17
N ARG A 118 -0.99 17.08 -12.02
CA ARG A 118 0.12 17.05 -12.97
C ARG A 118 -0.15 16.12 -14.15
N LEU A 119 -0.87 15.02 -13.92
CA LEU A 119 -1.10 13.98 -14.92
C LEU A 119 -2.18 14.35 -15.93
N ASP A 120 -3.39 14.69 -15.45
CA ASP A 120 -4.54 15.05 -16.29
C ASP A 120 -5.57 15.88 -15.50
N LYS A 121 -5.82 17.10 -15.96
CA LYS A 121 -6.71 18.06 -15.29
C LYS A 121 -8.16 17.56 -15.18
N VAL A 122 -8.65 16.78 -16.14
CA VAL A 122 -10.01 16.22 -16.11
C VAL A 122 -10.10 15.09 -15.08
N ALA A 123 -9.09 14.21 -15.03
CA ALA A 123 -9.01 13.17 -13.99
C ALA A 123 -8.93 13.80 -12.59
N TYR A 124 -8.17 14.91 -12.46
CA TYR A 124 -8.14 15.69 -11.22
C TYR A 124 -9.54 16.17 -10.82
N VAL A 125 -10.28 16.83 -11.72
CA VAL A 125 -11.62 17.36 -11.43
C VAL A 125 -12.59 16.26 -11.02
N ARG A 126 -12.56 15.11 -11.68
CA ARG A 126 -13.38 13.94 -11.32
C ARG A 126 -13.07 13.44 -9.90
N SER A 127 -11.80 13.35 -9.56
CA SER A 127 -11.37 12.91 -8.24
C SER A 127 -11.65 13.95 -7.16
N ALA A 128 -11.51 15.25 -7.49
CA ALA A 128 -11.81 16.34 -6.57
C ALA A 128 -13.25 16.28 -6.04
N SER A 129 -14.21 15.94 -6.88
CA SER A 129 -15.61 15.80 -6.49
C SER A 129 -15.85 14.70 -5.44
N VAL A 130 -14.96 13.71 -5.35
CA VAL A 130 -15.05 12.58 -4.41
C VAL A 130 -14.23 12.82 -3.14
N TYR A 131 -13.01 13.33 -3.28
CA TYR A 131 -12.06 13.48 -2.17
C TYR A 131 -12.14 14.82 -1.44
N ARG A 132 -12.53 15.90 -2.14
CA ARG A 132 -12.73 17.21 -1.54
C ARG A 132 -14.21 17.42 -1.22
N HIS A 133 -14.48 17.78 0.03
CA HIS A 133 -15.82 18.16 0.47
C HIS A 133 -16.02 19.64 0.21
N TYR A 134 -16.49 19.97 -1.00
CA TYR A 134 -16.91 21.34 -1.30
C TYR A 134 -18.20 21.65 -0.56
N ARG A 135 -18.26 22.81 0.10
CA ARG A 135 -19.45 23.28 0.78
C ARG A 135 -20.52 23.73 -0.20
N ASP A 136 -20.09 24.27 -1.33
CA ASP A 136 -20.96 24.74 -2.39
C ASP A 136 -20.26 24.74 -3.76
N ILE A 137 -21.03 25.09 -4.80
CA ILE A 137 -20.53 25.18 -6.18
C ILE A 137 -19.49 26.31 -6.32
N GLY A 138 -19.55 27.35 -5.51
CA GLY A 138 -18.61 28.47 -5.55
C GLY A 138 -17.19 28.05 -5.19
N GLU A 139 -17.01 27.24 -4.14
CA GLU A 139 -15.70 26.69 -3.78
C GLU A 139 -15.15 25.81 -4.92
N PHE A 140 -15.99 24.96 -5.51
CA PHE A 140 -15.58 24.12 -6.65
C PHE A 140 -15.18 24.96 -7.87
N MET A 141 -15.94 26.02 -8.20
CA MET A 141 -15.62 26.93 -9.29
C MET A 141 -14.32 27.70 -9.07
N THR A 142 -14.02 28.07 -7.82
CA THR A 142 -12.77 28.73 -7.46
C THR A 142 -11.59 27.82 -7.72
N GLU A 143 -11.66 26.58 -7.30
CA GLU A 143 -10.60 25.60 -7.53
C GLU A 143 -10.40 25.31 -9.04
N LEU A 144 -11.48 25.25 -9.81
CA LEU A 144 -11.39 25.12 -11.27
C LEU A 144 -10.66 26.31 -11.90
N LYS A 145 -10.96 27.56 -11.48
CA LYS A 145 -10.26 28.74 -11.96
C LYS A 145 -8.77 28.69 -11.65
N ASP A 146 -8.40 28.29 -10.44
CA ASP A 146 -7.00 28.14 -10.03
C ASP A 146 -6.28 27.06 -10.86
N LEU A 147 -6.98 25.98 -11.21
CA LEU A 147 -6.46 24.93 -12.08
C LEU A 147 -6.13 25.43 -13.51
N PHE A 148 -6.91 26.39 -14.01
CA PHE A 148 -6.68 27.00 -15.33
C PHE A 148 -5.67 28.16 -15.31
N ASN A 149 -5.52 28.85 -14.17
CA ASN A 149 -4.64 29.98 -14.00
C ASN A 149 -3.19 29.64 -13.65
N VAL A 150 -2.87 28.38 -13.39
CA VAL A 150 -1.48 27.94 -13.22
C VAL A 150 -0.82 28.01 -14.60
N LYS A 151 -0.15 29.12 -14.86
CA LYS A 151 0.81 29.25 -15.97
C LYS A 151 1.93 28.24 -15.72
N GLU A 152 2.29 27.55 -16.79
CA GLU A 152 3.46 26.67 -16.86
C GLU A 152 4.74 27.37 -16.38
#